data_6a5903de2a6364be5b0d83b337c52090
#
_entry.id   6a5903de2a6364be5b0d83b337c52090
#
_cell.length_a   1.000
_cell.length_b   1.000
_cell.length_c   1.000
_cell.angle_alpha   90.00
_cell.angle_beta   90.00
_cell.angle_gamma   90.00
#
_symmetry.space_group_name_H-M   'P 1'
#
loop_
_entity.id
_entity.type
_entity.pdbx_description
1 polymer ?
#
loop_
_entity_poly.entity_id
_entity_poly.type
_entity_poly.pdbx_seq_one_letter_code
_entity_poly.pdbx_strand_id
1 'polypeptide(L)'
;GNPDEFDYIRYLVRKGGTGTAYIPAGHWRIVGHDASRTLRQIVSDYQEKVLGIYRHLGFQGDNLAVLSALTVGDKENLSEDIRETYSITGASHVLALSGLHIGFLYALLFFLLSLIWKRWSYFKPFGLFLIILFLWGFAFLTGLSSSVVRSVIMFSLLAISSLQPEKPLTLNTLAATAFLMLLYNPLWLFDVGFQLSFVAVASILLIQPKLYNLLSVRYRIPRYISQLIFC
;
A
#
# COMPACT_ATOMS: atom_id res chain seq x y z
N GLY A 1 5.97 17.21 28.97
CA GLY A 1 6.80 16.09 28.55
C GLY A 1 8.24 16.54 28.34
N ASN A 2 9.15 15.61 28.38
CA ASN A 2 10.58 15.86 28.13
C ASN A 2 10.74 16.35 26.67
N PRO A 3 11.59 17.36 26.37
CA PRO A 3 11.70 17.93 25.02
C PRO A 3 12.04 16.90 23.93
N ASP A 4 12.71 15.80 24.29
CA ASP A 4 13.15 14.72 23.39
C ASP A 4 12.30 13.46 23.49
N GLU A 5 11.17 13.49 24.23
CA GLU A 5 10.31 12.34 24.42
C GLU A 5 9.29 12.22 23.29
N PHE A 6 9.02 10.97 22.87
CA PHE A 6 8.00 10.69 21.87
C PHE A 6 6.62 11.20 22.31
N ASP A 7 6.07 12.17 21.58
CA ASP A 7 4.76 12.77 21.89
C ASP A 7 3.64 11.78 21.53
N TYR A 8 3.32 10.91 22.50
CA TYR A 8 2.29 9.89 22.37
C TYR A 8 0.90 10.48 22.15
N ILE A 9 0.62 11.67 22.68
CA ILE A 9 -0.66 12.36 22.50
C ILE A 9 -0.84 12.76 21.04
N ARG A 10 0.17 13.39 20.43
CA ARG A 10 0.14 13.73 19.00
C ARG A 10 0.03 12.50 18.11
N TYR A 11 0.67 11.41 18.49
CA TYR A 11 0.55 10.15 17.77
C TYR A 11 -0.90 9.61 17.80
N LEU A 12 -1.56 9.62 18.96
CA LEU A 12 -2.94 9.18 19.12
C LEU A 12 -3.92 10.07 18.33
N VAL A 13 -3.77 11.39 18.43
CA VAL A 13 -4.61 12.34 17.68
C VAL A 13 -4.48 12.09 16.16
N ARG A 14 -3.27 11.85 15.64
CA ARG A 14 -3.04 11.50 14.23
C ARG A 14 -3.73 10.20 13.83
N LYS A 15 -3.86 9.25 14.75
CA LYS A 15 -4.60 8.00 14.55
C LYS A 15 -6.11 8.13 14.76
N GLY A 16 -6.61 9.32 15.07
CA GLY A 16 -8.04 9.57 15.31
C GLY A 16 -8.49 9.23 16.73
N GLY A 17 -7.56 8.99 17.65
CA GLY A 17 -7.85 8.82 19.08
C GLY A 17 -8.09 10.18 19.74
N THR A 18 -9.18 10.31 20.48
CA THR A 18 -9.55 11.56 21.21
C THR A 18 -9.12 11.50 22.68
N GLY A 19 -8.75 10.33 23.20
CA GLY A 19 -8.32 10.16 24.58
C GLY A 19 -7.92 8.71 24.87
N THR A 20 -7.27 8.51 25.99
CA THR A 20 -6.92 7.20 26.54
C THR A 20 -7.46 7.09 27.97
N ALA A 21 -8.00 5.93 28.31
CA ALA A 21 -8.43 5.63 29.65
C ALA A 21 -7.89 4.26 30.08
N TYR A 22 -7.44 4.16 31.33
CA TYR A 22 -7.11 2.89 31.94
C TYR A 22 -8.31 2.38 32.72
N ILE A 23 -8.84 1.22 32.33
CA ILE A 23 -9.98 0.59 33.01
C ILE A 23 -9.50 -0.74 33.57
N PRO A 24 -9.46 -0.90 34.92
CA PRO A 24 -9.08 -2.16 35.54
C PRO A 24 -10.02 -3.30 35.14
N ALA A 25 -9.50 -4.53 35.16
CA ALA A 25 -10.29 -5.71 34.86
C ALA A 25 -11.46 -5.83 35.87
N GLY A 26 -12.65 -6.07 35.35
CA GLY A 26 -13.88 -6.18 36.16
C GLY A 26 -14.62 -4.86 36.46
N HIS A 27 -14.08 -3.71 36.08
CA HIS A 27 -14.72 -2.39 36.28
C HIS A 27 -15.45 -1.89 35.00
N TRP A 28 -15.69 -2.76 34.04
CA TRP A 28 -16.44 -2.44 32.82
C TRP A 28 -17.58 -3.45 32.58
N ARG A 29 -18.63 -2.98 31.95
CA ARG A 29 -19.79 -3.79 31.56
C ARG A 29 -20.21 -3.42 30.15
N ILE A 30 -20.49 -4.43 29.34
CA ILE A 30 -21.06 -4.22 28.00
C ILE A 30 -22.50 -3.72 28.20
N VAL A 31 -22.77 -2.49 27.78
CA VAL A 31 -24.10 -1.87 27.88
C VAL A 31 -24.95 -2.14 26.64
N GLY A 32 -24.31 -2.40 25.50
CA GLY A 32 -24.96 -2.71 24.24
C GLY A 32 -23.96 -2.95 23.13
N HIS A 33 -24.42 -3.57 22.08
CA HIS A 33 -23.67 -3.70 20.82
C HIS A 33 -24.26 -2.70 19.81
N ASP A 34 -23.42 -1.84 19.26
CA ASP A 34 -23.83 -1.02 18.12
C ASP A 34 -23.97 -1.92 16.89
N ALA A 35 -25.16 -1.92 16.28
CA ALA A 35 -25.44 -2.69 15.08
C ALA A 35 -24.77 -2.09 13.83
N SER A 36 -24.27 -0.86 13.89
CA SER A 36 -23.57 -0.22 12.78
C SER A 36 -22.15 -0.79 12.66
N ARG A 37 -21.94 -1.63 11.63
CA ARG A 37 -20.60 -2.15 11.31
C ARG A 37 -19.78 -1.08 10.62
N THR A 38 -18.67 -0.70 11.22
CA THR A 38 -17.70 0.17 10.55
C THR A 38 -16.98 -0.60 9.43
N LEU A 39 -16.53 0.11 8.39
CA LEU A 39 -15.73 -0.51 7.30
C LEU A 39 -14.55 -1.31 7.86
N ARG A 40 -13.91 -0.82 8.91
CA ARG A 40 -12.79 -1.50 9.57
C ARG A 40 -13.19 -2.85 10.17
N GLN A 41 -14.36 -2.94 10.79
CA GLN A 41 -14.89 -4.22 11.33
C GLN A 41 -15.20 -5.20 10.21
N ILE A 42 -15.81 -4.73 9.12
CA ILE A 42 -16.09 -5.58 7.95
C ILE A 42 -14.80 -6.16 7.38
N VAL A 43 -13.76 -5.32 7.24
CA VAL A 43 -12.43 -5.76 6.76
C VAL A 43 -11.84 -6.80 7.70
N SER A 44 -11.85 -6.56 9.03
CA SER A 44 -11.35 -7.50 10.03
C SER A 44 -12.07 -8.85 9.98
N ASP A 45 -13.40 -8.85 9.83
CA ASP A 45 -14.20 -10.07 9.68
C ASP A 45 -13.79 -10.88 8.43
N TYR A 46 -13.48 -10.19 7.31
CA TYR A 46 -13.00 -10.87 6.09
C TYR A 46 -11.58 -11.40 6.26
N GLN A 47 -10.68 -10.64 6.90
CA GLN A 47 -9.33 -11.10 7.20
C GLN A 47 -9.37 -12.36 8.08
N GLU A 48 -10.23 -12.39 9.10
CA GLU A 48 -10.37 -13.56 9.96
C GLU A 48 -10.93 -14.79 9.21
N LYS A 49 -11.85 -14.60 8.25
CA LYS A 49 -12.31 -15.69 7.37
C LYS A 49 -11.17 -16.26 6.52
N VAL A 50 -10.31 -15.40 5.95
CA VAL A 50 -9.14 -15.85 5.18
C VAL A 50 -8.16 -16.60 6.07
N LEU A 51 -7.91 -16.12 7.28
CA LEU A 51 -7.09 -16.81 8.29
C LEU A 51 -7.68 -18.18 8.65
N GLY A 52 -9.02 -18.27 8.77
CA GLY A 52 -9.73 -19.54 8.97
C GLY A 52 -9.44 -20.54 7.85
N ILE A 53 -9.45 -20.10 6.60
CA ILE A 53 -9.12 -20.95 5.44
C ILE A 53 -7.66 -21.44 5.54
N TYR A 54 -6.71 -20.58 5.88
CA TYR A 54 -5.31 -20.99 6.03
C TYR A 54 -5.11 -22.01 7.15
N ARG A 55 -5.81 -21.85 8.29
CA ARG A 55 -5.82 -22.86 9.38
C ARG A 55 -6.37 -24.20 8.90
N HIS A 56 -7.44 -24.21 8.12
CA HIS A 56 -8.00 -25.43 7.52
C HIS A 56 -7.04 -26.11 6.53
N LEU A 57 -6.20 -25.32 5.84
CA LEU A 57 -5.16 -25.85 4.93
C LEU A 57 -3.91 -26.35 5.69
N GLY A 58 -3.92 -26.31 7.04
CA GLY A 58 -2.87 -26.86 7.88
C GLY A 58 -1.77 -25.88 8.23
N PHE A 59 -1.86 -24.59 7.87
CA PHE A 59 -0.90 -23.57 8.31
C PHE A 59 -1.11 -23.24 9.78
N GLN A 60 -0.03 -23.28 10.58
CA GLN A 60 -0.06 -23.01 12.02
C GLN A 60 1.18 -22.21 12.46
N GLY A 61 1.13 -21.59 13.65
CA GLY A 61 2.25 -20.88 14.24
C GLY A 61 2.83 -19.81 13.33
N ASP A 62 4.14 -19.77 13.24
CA ASP A 62 4.91 -18.76 12.51
C ASP A 62 4.62 -18.74 11.00
N ASN A 63 4.37 -19.92 10.41
CA ASN A 63 4.03 -20.01 8.98
C ASN A 63 2.70 -19.33 8.69
N LEU A 64 1.70 -19.47 9.57
CA LEU A 64 0.42 -18.80 9.45
C LEU A 64 0.60 -17.26 9.63
N ALA A 65 1.39 -16.86 10.62
CA ALA A 65 1.64 -15.46 10.93
C ALA A 65 2.34 -14.73 9.75
N VAL A 66 3.38 -15.35 9.17
CA VAL A 66 4.07 -14.79 8.00
C VAL A 66 3.16 -14.77 6.77
N LEU A 67 2.41 -15.85 6.52
CA LEU A 67 1.48 -15.91 5.39
C LEU A 67 0.38 -14.85 5.51
N SER A 68 -0.18 -14.65 6.71
CA SER A 68 -1.21 -13.64 6.97
C SER A 68 -0.66 -12.22 6.79
N ALA A 69 0.55 -11.95 7.28
CA ALA A 69 1.19 -10.64 7.11
C ALA A 69 1.42 -10.31 5.62
N LEU A 70 1.83 -11.30 4.82
CA LEU A 70 2.13 -11.11 3.40
C LEU A 70 0.89 -11.03 2.50
N THR A 71 -0.21 -11.67 2.88
CA THR A 71 -1.41 -11.75 2.02
C THR A 71 -2.53 -10.80 2.42
N VAL A 72 -2.83 -10.74 3.71
CA VAL A 72 -3.91 -9.90 4.26
C VAL A 72 -3.42 -8.72 5.10
N GLY A 73 -2.10 -8.58 5.27
CA GLY A 73 -1.51 -7.46 6.00
C GLY A 73 -1.67 -7.55 7.52
N ASP A 74 -2.12 -8.69 8.04
CA ASP A 74 -2.24 -8.91 9.48
C ASP A 74 -0.87 -9.18 10.09
N LYS A 75 -0.43 -8.25 10.94
CA LYS A 75 0.86 -8.30 11.64
C LYS A 75 0.71 -8.58 13.14
N GLU A 76 -0.51 -8.67 13.64
CA GLU A 76 -0.77 -8.80 15.06
C GLU A 76 -0.29 -10.14 15.60
N ASN A 77 -0.35 -11.17 14.76
CA ASN A 77 0.05 -12.53 15.10
C ASN A 77 1.54 -12.84 14.88
N LEU A 78 2.36 -11.87 14.44
CA LEU A 78 3.80 -12.06 14.28
C LEU A 78 4.48 -12.09 15.63
N SER A 79 5.21 -13.20 15.94
CA SER A 79 6.05 -13.30 17.13
C SER A 79 7.18 -12.26 17.11
N GLU A 80 7.63 -11.84 18.29
CA GLU A 80 8.75 -10.90 18.41
C GLU A 80 10.03 -11.46 17.76
N ASP A 81 10.27 -12.78 17.89
CA ASP A 81 11.42 -13.46 17.29
C ASP A 81 11.43 -13.33 15.75
N ILE A 82 10.27 -13.47 15.10
CA ILE A 82 10.15 -13.27 13.66
C ILE A 82 10.40 -11.80 13.32
N ARG A 83 9.80 -10.86 14.05
CA ARG A 83 10.01 -9.43 13.80
C ARG A 83 11.48 -9.05 13.93
N GLU A 84 12.16 -9.56 14.95
CA GLU A 84 13.58 -9.34 15.17
C GLU A 84 14.43 -9.95 14.06
N THR A 85 14.17 -11.20 13.67
CA THR A 85 14.87 -11.90 12.57
C THR A 85 14.76 -11.12 11.27
N TYR A 86 13.54 -10.67 10.90
CA TYR A 86 13.33 -9.87 9.70
C TYR A 86 13.93 -8.46 9.82
N SER A 87 14.05 -7.92 11.03
CA SER A 87 14.71 -6.63 11.29
C SER A 87 16.22 -6.73 11.11
N ILE A 88 16.84 -7.73 11.69
CA ILE A 88 18.30 -7.96 11.61
C ILE A 88 18.73 -8.24 10.16
N THR A 89 17.94 -9.00 9.41
CA THR A 89 18.19 -9.26 7.97
C THR A 89 17.88 -8.10 7.05
N GLY A 90 17.36 -6.97 7.58
CA GLY A 90 16.92 -5.83 6.77
C GLY A 90 15.67 -6.10 5.93
N ALA A 91 15.01 -7.24 6.11
CA ALA A 91 13.85 -7.66 5.32
C ALA A 91 12.49 -7.25 5.92
N SER A 92 12.47 -6.39 6.95
CA SER A 92 11.24 -5.92 7.60
C SER A 92 10.25 -5.28 6.63
N HIS A 93 10.75 -4.68 5.54
CA HIS A 93 9.91 -4.09 4.50
C HIS A 93 9.13 -5.13 3.68
N VAL A 94 9.58 -6.39 3.63
CA VAL A 94 8.89 -7.49 2.93
C VAL A 94 7.65 -7.92 3.71
N LEU A 95 7.71 -7.92 5.04
CA LEU A 95 6.54 -8.20 5.91
C LEU A 95 5.48 -7.09 5.86
N ALA A 96 5.84 -5.93 5.33
CA ALA A 96 4.89 -4.85 5.12
C ALA A 96 4.40 -4.89 3.66
N LEU A 97 3.09 -4.99 3.48
CA LEU A 97 2.50 -4.78 2.16
C LEU A 97 2.90 -3.39 1.66
N SER A 98 3.75 -3.37 0.65
CA SER A 98 4.34 -2.15 0.11
C SER A 98 3.71 -1.76 -1.23
N GLY A 99 3.95 -0.51 -1.64
CA GLY A 99 3.56 -0.04 -2.97
C GLY A 99 4.13 -0.87 -4.11
N LEU A 100 5.27 -1.53 -3.89
CA LEU A 100 5.88 -2.43 -4.87
C LEU A 100 5.00 -3.64 -5.19
N HIS A 101 4.34 -4.22 -4.18
CA HIS A 101 3.40 -5.34 -4.39
C HIS A 101 2.22 -4.92 -5.26
N ILE A 102 1.68 -3.72 -5.01
CA ILE A 102 0.59 -3.15 -5.81
C ILE A 102 1.08 -2.85 -7.24
N GLY A 103 2.30 -2.31 -7.36
CA GLY A 103 2.91 -2.03 -8.66
C GLY A 103 3.11 -3.29 -9.49
N PHE A 104 3.61 -4.35 -8.89
CA PHE A 104 3.77 -5.64 -9.56
C PHE A 104 2.42 -6.23 -9.97
N LEU A 105 1.43 -6.18 -9.08
CA LEU A 105 0.07 -6.66 -9.35
C LEU A 105 -0.58 -5.88 -10.49
N TYR A 106 -0.46 -4.55 -10.47
CA TYR A 106 -0.92 -3.69 -11.57
C TYR A 106 -0.23 -4.05 -12.90
N ALA A 107 1.10 -4.17 -12.90
CA ALA A 107 1.88 -4.49 -14.09
C ALA A 107 1.51 -5.86 -14.67
N LEU A 108 1.33 -6.87 -13.80
CA LEU A 108 0.90 -8.21 -14.21
C LEU A 108 -0.50 -8.19 -14.84
N LEU A 109 -1.47 -7.57 -14.18
CA LEU A 109 -2.84 -7.47 -14.71
C LEU A 109 -2.89 -6.67 -16.01
N PHE A 110 -2.15 -5.56 -16.05
CA PHE A 110 -2.04 -4.73 -17.27
C PHE A 110 -1.42 -5.52 -18.41
N PHE A 111 -0.35 -6.28 -18.15
CA PHE A 111 0.30 -7.13 -19.16
C PHE A 111 -0.68 -8.20 -19.69
N LEU A 112 -1.35 -8.94 -18.80
CA LEU A 112 -2.31 -9.97 -19.19
C LEU A 112 -3.45 -9.40 -20.05
N LEU A 113 -4.02 -8.27 -19.64
CA LEU A 113 -5.10 -7.62 -20.39
C LEU A 113 -4.61 -6.96 -21.67
N SER A 114 -3.36 -6.50 -21.73
CA SER A 114 -2.77 -5.91 -22.93
C SER A 114 -2.71 -6.89 -24.09
N LEU A 115 -2.57 -8.19 -23.83
CA LEU A 115 -2.63 -9.24 -24.85
C LEU A 115 -4.01 -9.30 -25.52
N ILE A 116 -5.07 -9.05 -24.75
CA ILE A 116 -6.46 -9.02 -25.25
C ILE A 116 -6.70 -7.70 -26.01
N TRP A 117 -6.22 -6.56 -25.49
CA TRP A 117 -6.42 -5.23 -26.09
C TRP A 117 -5.69 -5.08 -27.44
N LYS A 118 -4.58 -5.80 -27.63
CA LYS A 118 -3.87 -5.84 -28.90
C LYS A 118 -4.78 -6.34 -30.05
N ARG A 119 -5.74 -7.20 -29.73
CA ARG A 119 -6.72 -7.74 -30.70
C ARG A 119 -8.01 -6.93 -30.72
N TRP A 120 -8.45 -6.42 -29.54
CA TRP A 120 -9.77 -5.82 -29.35
C TRP A 120 -9.64 -4.51 -28.54
N SER A 121 -9.15 -3.47 -29.17
CA SER A 121 -8.86 -2.16 -28.54
C SER A 121 -10.09 -1.51 -27.87
N TYR A 122 -11.30 -1.83 -28.33
CA TYR A 122 -12.56 -1.33 -27.76
C TYR A 122 -12.77 -1.75 -26.31
N PHE A 123 -12.21 -2.89 -25.89
CA PHE A 123 -12.33 -3.39 -24.52
C PHE A 123 -11.32 -2.79 -23.53
N LYS A 124 -10.43 -1.90 -23.98
CA LYS A 124 -9.42 -1.28 -23.11
C LYS A 124 -10.03 -0.58 -21.88
N PRO A 125 -11.04 0.31 -21.99
CA PRO A 125 -11.61 0.98 -20.82
C PRO A 125 -12.25 0.00 -19.83
N PHE A 126 -12.92 -1.03 -20.31
CA PHE A 126 -13.50 -2.07 -19.45
C PHE A 126 -12.43 -2.87 -18.70
N GLY A 127 -11.35 -3.24 -19.38
CA GLY A 127 -10.25 -3.95 -18.72
C GLY A 127 -9.54 -3.09 -17.67
N LEU A 128 -9.34 -1.79 -17.93
CA LEU A 128 -8.79 -0.88 -16.94
C LEU A 128 -9.72 -0.71 -15.72
N PHE A 129 -11.03 -0.67 -15.94
CA PHE A 129 -12.00 -0.67 -14.84
C PHE A 129 -11.88 -1.92 -13.98
N LEU A 130 -11.71 -3.11 -14.59
CA LEU A 130 -11.48 -4.35 -13.86
C LEU A 130 -10.17 -4.34 -13.06
N ILE A 131 -9.08 -3.78 -13.61
CA ILE A 131 -7.82 -3.61 -12.88
C ILE A 131 -8.06 -2.74 -11.64
N ILE A 132 -8.69 -1.58 -11.79
CA ILE A 132 -8.97 -0.68 -10.67
C ILE A 132 -9.82 -1.38 -9.62
N LEU A 133 -10.89 -2.05 -10.04
CA LEU A 133 -11.76 -2.80 -9.12
C LEU A 133 -11.00 -3.88 -8.35
N PHE A 134 -10.11 -4.60 -9.02
CA PHE A 134 -9.28 -5.64 -8.41
C PHE A 134 -8.28 -5.03 -7.39
N LEU A 135 -7.62 -3.92 -7.74
CA LEU A 135 -6.68 -3.24 -6.84
C LEU A 135 -7.38 -2.72 -5.58
N TRP A 136 -8.58 -2.14 -5.72
CA TRP A 136 -9.38 -1.71 -4.57
C TRP A 136 -9.88 -2.88 -3.73
N GLY A 137 -10.28 -3.99 -4.37
CA GLY A 137 -10.62 -5.23 -3.67
C GLY A 137 -9.45 -5.78 -2.87
N PHE A 138 -8.23 -5.76 -3.45
CA PHE A 138 -7.02 -6.14 -2.75
C PHE A 138 -6.69 -5.19 -1.59
N ALA A 139 -6.82 -3.87 -1.80
CA ALA A 139 -6.64 -2.88 -0.73
C ALA A 139 -7.60 -3.10 0.44
N PHE A 140 -8.84 -3.46 0.14
CA PHE A 140 -9.85 -3.79 1.14
C PHE A 140 -9.44 -5.04 1.94
N LEU A 141 -9.04 -6.12 1.26
CA LEU A 141 -8.58 -7.36 1.91
C LEU A 141 -7.36 -7.14 2.81
N THR A 142 -6.48 -6.20 2.43
CA THR A 142 -5.24 -5.89 3.18
C THR A 142 -5.44 -4.85 4.29
N GLY A 143 -6.67 -4.57 4.69
CA GLY A 143 -6.97 -3.69 5.81
C GLY A 143 -6.86 -2.21 5.50
N LEU A 144 -6.87 -1.80 4.22
CA LEU A 144 -6.78 -0.39 3.78
C LEU A 144 -5.57 0.34 4.40
N SER A 145 -4.42 -0.35 4.51
CA SER A 145 -3.22 0.27 5.04
C SER A 145 -2.84 1.51 4.22
N SER A 146 -2.33 2.56 4.88
CA SER A 146 -2.03 3.84 4.22
C SER A 146 -1.07 3.69 3.04
N SER A 147 -0.12 2.75 3.10
CA SER A 147 0.81 2.46 2.00
C SER A 147 0.11 1.86 0.78
N VAL A 148 -0.79 0.90 1.00
CA VAL A 148 -1.55 0.24 -0.07
C VAL A 148 -2.52 1.23 -0.70
N VAL A 149 -3.27 1.99 0.11
CA VAL A 149 -4.25 3.00 -0.40
C VAL A 149 -3.56 4.03 -1.29
N ARG A 150 -2.40 4.57 -0.88
CA ARG A 150 -1.61 5.49 -1.71
C ARG A 150 -1.30 4.91 -3.08
N SER A 151 -0.78 3.68 -3.09
CA SER A 151 -0.39 3.01 -4.32
C SER A 151 -1.59 2.73 -5.21
N VAL A 152 -2.70 2.26 -4.64
CA VAL A 152 -3.93 1.99 -5.40
C VAL A 152 -4.51 3.27 -6.01
N ILE A 153 -4.54 4.39 -5.28
CA ILE A 153 -4.96 5.68 -5.83
C ILE A 153 -4.04 6.09 -6.99
N MET A 154 -2.71 5.99 -6.81
CA MET A 154 -1.73 6.35 -7.83
C MET A 154 -1.89 5.49 -9.10
N PHE A 155 -1.98 4.17 -8.96
CA PHE A 155 -2.16 3.27 -10.10
C PHE A 155 -3.56 3.39 -10.74
N SER A 156 -4.60 3.72 -9.97
CA SER A 156 -5.93 4.03 -10.51
C SER A 156 -5.90 5.27 -11.39
N LEU A 157 -5.26 6.35 -10.94
CA LEU A 157 -5.09 7.56 -11.74
C LEU A 157 -4.21 7.32 -12.97
N LEU A 158 -3.16 6.50 -12.83
CA LEU A 158 -2.31 6.11 -13.96
C LEU A 158 -3.10 5.30 -14.99
N ALA A 159 -3.95 4.38 -14.55
CA ALA A 159 -4.82 3.60 -15.42
C ALA A 159 -5.81 4.50 -16.18
N ILE A 160 -6.46 5.43 -15.49
CA ILE A 160 -7.38 6.39 -16.11
C ILE A 160 -6.65 7.29 -17.12
N SER A 161 -5.49 7.81 -16.75
CA SER A 161 -4.71 8.67 -17.64
C SER A 161 -4.20 7.94 -18.90
N SER A 162 -4.04 6.60 -18.84
CA SER A 162 -3.68 5.79 -19.99
C SER A 162 -4.78 5.69 -21.08
N LEU A 163 -5.99 6.15 -20.78
CA LEU A 163 -7.09 6.27 -21.75
C LEU A 163 -6.96 7.54 -22.62
N GLN A 164 -6.21 8.52 -22.16
CA GLN A 164 -5.99 9.76 -22.92
C GLN A 164 -4.93 9.53 -24.00
N PRO A 165 -5.05 10.20 -25.17
CA PRO A 165 -4.07 10.07 -26.24
C PRO A 165 -2.72 10.69 -25.89
N GLU A 166 -2.69 11.64 -24.96
CA GLU A 166 -1.47 12.29 -24.50
C GLU A 166 -0.79 11.44 -23.42
N LYS A 167 0.55 11.45 -23.43
CA LYS A 167 1.33 10.73 -22.40
C LYS A 167 1.04 11.36 -21.02
N PRO A 168 0.62 10.55 -20.02
CA PRO A 168 0.36 11.09 -18.72
C PRO A 168 1.64 11.68 -18.13
N LEU A 169 1.55 12.92 -17.66
CA LEU A 169 2.62 13.54 -16.89
C LEU A 169 2.62 12.89 -15.49
N THR A 170 3.55 12.00 -15.25
CA THR A 170 3.61 11.18 -14.03
C THR A 170 3.73 12.05 -12.77
N LEU A 171 4.33 13.23 -12.85
CA LEU A 171 4.35 14.22 -11.76
C LEU A 171 2.96 14.78 -11.44
N ASN A 172 2.13 15.03 -12.45
CA ASN A 172 0.75 15.48 -12.22
C ASN A 172 -0.08 14.39 -11.55
N THR A 173 0.13 13.12 -11.93
CA THR A 173 -0.51 11.99 -11.28
C THR A 173 -0.08 11.87 -9.81
N LEU A 174 1.20 12.08 -9.53
CA LEU A 174 1.72 12.09 -8.16
C LEU A 174 1.11 13.24 -7.33
N ALA A 175 1.08 14.45 -7.89
CA ALA A 175 0.47 15.61 -7.25
C ALA A 175 -1.03 15.45 -7.01
N ALA A 176 -1.77 14.91 -8.00
CA ALA A 176 -3.19 14.61 -7.86
C ALA A 176 -3.45 13.56 -6.78
N THR A 177 -2.59 12.53 -6.67
CA THR A 177 -2.68 11.52 -5.61
C THR A 177 -2.49 12.17 -4.23
N ALA A 178 -1.46 13.02 -4.08
CA ALA A 178 -1.21 13.74 -2.83
C ALA A 178 -2.40 14.63 -2.46
N PHE A 179 -2.92 15.36 -3.42
CA PHE A 179 -4.08 16.24 -3.22
C PHE A 179 -5.31 15.47 -2.76
N LEU A 180 -5.68 14.38 -3.43
CA LEU A 180 -6.84 13.55 -3.06
C LEU A 180 -6.68 12.94 -1.65
N MET A 181 -5.48 12.49 -1.31
CA MET A 181 -5.22 11.93 0.02
C MET A 181 -5.32 12.99 1.11
N LEU A 182 -4.76 14.18 0.89
CA LEU A 182 -4.81 15.28 1.85
C LEU A 182 -6.20 15.91 1.95
N LEU A 183 -7.00 15.84 0.88
CA LEU A 183 -8.41 16.25 0.91
C LEU A 183 -9.24 15.33 1.83
N TYR A 184 -8.92 14.03 1.83
CA TYR A 184 -9.58 13.07 2.71
C TYR A 184 -9.12 13.21 4.16
N ASN A 185 -7.81 13.32 4.39
CA ASN A 185 -7.24 13.51 5.73
C ASN A 185 -5.95 14.35 5.68
N PRO A 186 -6.04 15.66 6.00
CA PRO A 186 -4.88 16.57 5.97
C PRO A 186 -3.78 16.19 6.97
N LEU A 187 -4.09 15.44 8.04
CA LEU A 187 -3.10 15.00 9.02
C LEU A 187 -2.08 14.00 8.45
N TRP A 188 -2.38 13.37 7.31
CA TRP A 188 -1.42 12.50 6.64
C TRP A 188 -0.17 13.22 6.13
N LEU A 189 -0.23 14.55 5.95
CA LEU A 189 0.95 15.34 5.62
C LEU A 189 2.08 15.17 6.67
N PHE A 190 1.71 14.96 7.92
CA PHE A 190 2.64 14.76 9.04
C PHE A 190 2.99 13.29 9.28
N ASP A 191 2.47 12.37 8.47
CA ASP A 191 2.83 10.95 8.52
C ASP A 191 4.16 10.73 7.79
N VAL A 192 5.14 10.18 8.49
CA VAL A 192 6.48 9.90 7.94
C VAL A 192 6.39 8.94 6.74
N GLY A 193 5.49 7.95 6.80
CA GLY A 193 5.28 7.03 5.69
C GLY A 193 4.73 7.72 4.44
N PHE A 194 3.84 8.72 4.61
CA PHE A 194 3.37 9.56 3.51
C PHE A 194 4.52 10.35 2.90
N GLN A 195 5.27 11.09 3.72
CA GLN A 195 6.38 11.93 3.26
C GLN A 195 7.45 11.12 2.52
N LEU A 196 7.93 10.02 3.11
CA LEU A 196 8.95 9.17 2.51
C LEU A 196 8.48 8.56 1.18
N SER A 197 7.23 8.11 1.10
CA SER A 197 6.69 7.53 -0.12
C SER A 197 6.62 8.55 -1.27
N PHE A 198 6.09 9.75 -1.00
CA PHE A 198 5.98 10.79 -2.04
C PHE A 198 7.34 11.34 -2.44
N VAL A 199 8.26 11.56 -1.50
CA VAL A 199 9.63 12.00 -1.79
C VAL A 199 10.38 10.94 -2.59
N ALA A 200 10.26 9.66 -2.26
CA ALA A 200 10.91 8.58 -3.01
C ALA A 200 10.44 8.54 -4.46
N VAL A 201 9.11 8.56 -4.69
CA VAL A 201 8.56 8.53 -6.06
C VAL A 201 8.91 9.81 -6.82
N ALA A 202 8.82 10.99 -6.20
CA ALA A 202 9.22 12.25 -6.81
C ALA A 202 10.71 12.24 -7.20
N SER A 203 11.57 11.72 -6.32
CA SER A 203 13.01 11.59 -6.59
C SER A 203 13.27 10.68 -7.78
N ILE A 204 12.60 9.53 -7.86
CA ILE A 204 12.72 8.64 -9.02
C ILE A 204 12.30 9.37 -10.29
N LEU A 205 11.14 10.02 -10.31
CA LEU A 205 10.61 10.72 -11.49
C LEU A 205 11.48 11.90 -11.95
N LEU A 206 12.12 12.61 -11.03
CA LEU A 206 12.93 13.81 -11.33
C LEU A 206 14.39 13.46 -11.63
N ILE A 207 14.94 12.49 -10.91
CA ILE A 207 16.39 12.19 -10.96
C ILE A 207 16.68 11.12 -12.02
N GLN A 208 15.85 10.09 -12.12
CA GLN A 208 16.04 8.98 -13.05
C GLN A 208 16.28 9.44 -14.51
N PRO A 209 15.45 10.32 -15.11
CA PRO A 209 15.68 10.74 -16.50
C PRO A 209 16.97 11.53 -16.67
N LYS A 210 17.39 12.30 -15.65
CA LYS A 210 18.65 13.05 -15.68
C LYS A 210 19.86 12.12 -15.59
N LEU A 211 19.83 11.16 -14.66
CA LEU A 211 20.87 10.14 -14.53
C LEU A 211 20.99 9.27 -15.80
N TYR A 212 19.85 8.88 -16.35
CA TYR A 212 19.80 8.10 -17.59
C TYR A 212 20.51 8.84 -18.72
N ASN A 213 20.18 10.12 -18.94
CA ASN A 213 20.81 10.93 -19.98
C ASN A 213 22.32 11.10 -19.74
N LEU A 214 22.75 11.28 -18.49
CA LEU A 214 24.15 11.42 -18.13
C LEU A 214 24.96 10.14 -18.38
N LEU A 215 24.43 9.00 -17.99
CA LEU A 215 25.06 7.68 -18.14
C LEU A 215 25.04 7.20 -19.59
N SER A 216 23.96 7.43 -20.33
CA SER A 216 23.83 7.02 -21.75
C SER A 216 24.82 7.76 -22.65
N VAL A 217 25.15 9.03 -22.32
CA VAL A 217 26.18 9.83 -23.03
C VAL A 217 27.58 9.32 -22.72
N ARG A 218 27.83 8.86 -21.48
CA ARG A 218 29.20 8.51 -21.04
C ARG A 218 29.61 7.07 -21.37
N TYR A 219 28.67 6.10 -21.41
CA TYR A 219 29.00 4.68 -21.48
C TYR A 219 28.41 3.89 -22.67
N ARG A 220 27.69 4.52 -23.59
CA ARG A 220 27.02 3.82 -24.72
C ARG A 220 26.29 2.53 -24.28
N ILE A 221 25.68 2.56 -23.09
CA ILE A 221 24.98 1.40 -22.55
C ILE A 221 23.74 1.12 -23.43
N PRO A 222 23.52 -0.13 -23.91
CA PRO A 222 22.31 -0.46 -24.65
C PRO A 222 21.05 -0.11 -23.86
N ARG A 223 20.05 0.49 -24.50
CA ARG A 223 18.78 0.92 -23.87
C ARG A 223 18.12 -0.14 -22.99
N TYR A 224 18.28 -1.41 -23.33
CA TYR A 224 17.72 -2.53 -22.57
C TYR A 224 18.34 -2.72 -21.18
N ILE A 225 19.65 -2.52 -21.04
CA ILE A 225 20.34 -2.70 -19.76
C ILE A 225 20.07 -1.54 -18.83
N SER A 226 19.95 -0.32 -19.35
CA SER A 226 19.64 0.85 -18.54
C SER A 226 18.20 0.84 -18.00
N GLN A 227 17.25 0.28 -18.74
CA GLN A 227 15.89 0.08 -18.25
C GLN A 227 15.80 -0.95 -17.13
N LEU A 228 16.67 -1.97 -17.15
CA LEU A 228 16.69 -3.04 -16.14
C LEU A 228 17.35 -2.60 -14.82
N ILE A 229 18.30 -1.66 -14.87
CA ILE A 229 19.01 -1.16 -13.68
C ILE A 229 18.18 -0.09 -12.93
N PHE A 230 17.25 0.60 -13.64
CA PHE A 230 16.48 1.71 -13.10
C PHE A 230 14.96 1.44 -12.98
N CYS A 231 14.50 0.20 -13.20
CA CYS A 231 13.23 -0.33 -12.74
C CYS A 231 13.40 -1.04 -11.41
#